data_0e461c5b272693972a43789e7b2ce0f1
#
_entry.id   0e461c5b272693972a43789e7b2ce0f1
#
_cell.length_a   1.000
_cell.length_b   1.000
_cell.length_c   1.000
_cell.angle_alpha   90.00
_cell.angle_beta   90.00
_cell.angle_gamma   90.00
#
_symmetry.space_group_name_H-M   'P 1'
#
loop_
_entity.id
_entity.type
_entity.pdbx_description
1 polymer ?
#
loop_
_entity_poly.entity_id
_entity_poly.type
_entity_poly.pdbx_seq_one_letter_code
_entity_poly.pdbx_strand_id
1 'polypeptide(L)'
;MEPSTGGCIVVLDVRSGAIVATASAPRYDLNLLLNPSPEEWQAVLDDPRRPLFPRATQMMLPPGSTFKALTSIAILESGKIDPDEMYPCRGYLDRPDRHRDFIYRHYGVGHNDINLTQALCQSCNVYFFQAARTMGPETLCHWADQLGFGKPTGIDIPGERGGHLPDPSPDRKKGKSPWYPGDTLGIAIGQSRLTVTPLQIARLMA
;
A
#
# COMPACT_ATOMS: atom_id res chain seq x y z
N MET A 1 3.74 7.74 -19.68
CA MET A 1 2.82 7.02 -18.76
C MET A 1 1.79 6.35 -19.64
N GLU A 2 1.71 5.03 -19.59
CA GLU A 2 0.59 4.34 -20.23
C GLU A 2 -0.72 4.83 -19.58
N PRO A 3 -1.79 5.01 -20.35
CA PRO A 3 -3.07 5.41 -19.78
C PRO A 3 -3.52 4.35 -18.76
N SER A 4 -4.02 4.79 -17.62
CA SER A 4 -4.51 3.89 -16.58
C SER A 4 -5.59 2.98 -17.16
N THR A 5 -5.39 1.67 -17.05
CA THR A 5 -6.31 0.66 -17.61
C THR A 5 -7.58 0.49 -16.78
N GLY A 6 -7.72 1.22 -15.67
CA GLY A 6 -8.89 1.19 -14.81
C GLY A 6 -8.59 1.54 -13.36
N GLY A 7 -9.63 1.54 -12.53
CA GLY A 7 -9.56 1.84 -11.12
C GLY A 7 -10.73 1.22 -10.36
N CYS A 8 -10.78 1.46 -9.03
CA CYS A 8 -11.92 1.07 -8.21
C CYS A 8 -12.16 2.05 -7.07
N ILE A 9 -13.37 2.00 -6.53
CA ILE A 9 -13.77 2.69 -5.30
C ILE A 9 -14.29 1.62 -4.34
N VAL A 10 -13.91 1.76 -3.06
CA VAL A 10 -14.41 0.93 -1.96
C VAL A 10 -14.93 1.88 -0.88
N VAL A 11 -16.14 1.66 -0.43
CA VAL A 11 -16.77 2.44 0.65
C VAL A 11 -17.15 1.48 1.77
N LEU A 12 -16.62 1.74 2.97
CA LEU A 12 -16.90 0.98 4.19
C LEU A 12 -17.67 1.86 5.19
N ASP A 13 -18.58 1.24 5.92
CA ASP A 13 -19.10 1.82 7.17
C ASP A 13 -18.09 1.55 8.28
N VAL A 14 -17.45 2.59 8.79
CA VAL A 14 -16.44 2.50 9.84
C VAL A 14 -16.95 1.98 11.19
N ARG A 15 -18.27 2.00 11.42
CA ARG A 15 -18.88 1.52 12.67
C ARG A 15 -19.09 0.02 12.68
N SER A 16 -19.46 -0.54 11.53
CA SER A 16 -19.81 -1.96 11.39
C SER A 16 -18.77 -2.77 10.63
N GLY A 17 -17.87 -2.09 9.88
CA GLY A 17 -16.96 -2.74 8.93
C GLY A 17 -17.66 -3.20 7.65
N ALA A 18 -18.97 -2.93 7.51
CA ALA A 18 -19.73 -3.38 6.35
C ALA A 18 -19.30 -2.65 5.07
N ILE A 19 -19.25 -3.38 3.97
CA ILE A 19 -19.02 -2.80 2.65
C ILE A 19 -20.33 -2.18 2.16
N VAL A 20 -20.37 -0.86 2.11
CA VAL A 20 -21.52 -0.10 1.61
C VAL A 20 -21.58 -0.14 0.08
N ALA A 21 -20.42 0.00 -0.57
CA ALA A 21 -20.34 -0.06 -2.02
C ALA A 21 -18.93 -0.42 -2.50
N THR A 22 -18.87 -1.12 -3.61
CA THR A 22 -17.65 -1.26 -4.42
C THR A 22 -17.97 -0.97 -5.88
N ALA A 23 -17.05 -0.31 -6.59
CA ALA A 23 -17.17 -0.07 -8.01
C ALA A 23 -15.81 -0.26 -8.68
N SER A 24 -15.79 -0.90 -9.84
CA SER A 24 -14.61 -1.03 -10.70
C SER A 24 -14.85 -0.37 -12.05
N ALA A 25 -13.83 0.20 -12.64
CA ALA A 25 -13.82 0.75 -13.99
C ALA A 25 -12.66 0.11 -14.79
N PRO A 26 -12.81 -0.12 -16.10
CA PRO A 26 -14.01 0.11 -16.89
C PRO A 26 -15.17 -0.81 -16.48
N ARG A 27 -16.37 -0.41 -16.81
CA ARG A 27 -17.58 -1.22 -16.64
C ARG A 27 -17.91 -1.94 -17.96
N TYR A 28 -18.71 -2.98 -17.86
CA TYR A 28 -19.38 -3.62 -18.99
C TYR A 28 -20.88 -3.60 -18.75
N ASP A 29 -21.68 -3.82 -19.79
CA ASP A 29 -23.12 -3.90 -19.66
C ASP A 29 -23.51 -5.22 -18.99
N LEU A 30 -24.14 -5.14 -17.81
CA LEU A 30 -24.56 -6.32 -17.06
C LEU A 30 -25.64 -7.14 -17.80
N ASN A 31 -26.39 -6.54 -18.73
CA ASN A 31 -27.36 -7.26 -19.53
C ASN A 31 -26.72 -8.32 -20.43
N LEU A 32 -25.44 -8.15 -20.78
CA LEU A 32 -24.66 -9.16 -21.48
C LEU A 32 -24.54 -10.49 -20.73
N LEU A 33 -24.72 -10.48 -19.39
CA LEU A 33 -24.72 -11.73 -18.60
C LEU A 33 -26.00 -12.55 -18.77
N LEU A 34 -27.09 -11.95 -19.24
CA LEU A 34 -28.38 -12.63 -19.38
C LEU A 34 -28.47 -13.41 -20.68
N ASN A 35 -28.05 -12.84 -21.79
CA ASN A 35 -28.10 -13.49 -23.09
C ASN A 35 -27.15 -12.79 -24.09
N PRO A 36 -25.84 -12.93 -23.94
CA PRO A 36 -24.88 -12.31 -24.86
C PRO A 36 -24.84 -13.06 -26.19
N SER A 37 -24.65 -12.35 -27.30
CA SER A 37 -24.14 -13.01 -28.51
C SER A 37 -22.67 -13.43 -28.28
N PRO A 38 -22.18 -14.45 -28.99
CA PRO A 38 -20.79 -14.87 -28.91
C PRO A 38 -19.83 -13.71 -29.19
N GLU A 39 -20.14 -12.85 -30.14
CA GLU A 39 -19.32 -11.70 -30.55
C GLU A 39 -19.26 -10.63 -29.45
N GLU A 40 -20.41 -10.29 -28.84
CA GLU A 40 -20.48 -9.31 -27.74
C GLU A 40 -19.71 -9.81 -26.52
N TRP A 41 -19.86 -11.10 -26.18
CA TRP A 41 -19.13 -11.69 -25.05
C TRP A 41 -17.62 -11.73 -25.33
N GLN A 42 -17.23 -12.11 -26.53
CA GLN A 42 -15.81 -12.13 -26.92
C GLN A 42 -15.20 -10.73 -26.85
N ALA A 43 -15.92 -9.69 -27.25
CA ALA A 43 -15.47 -8.30 -27.15
C ALA A 43 -15.19 -7.88 -25.69
N VAL A 44 -15.98 -8.35 -24.72
CA VAL A 44 -15.72 -8.10 -23.29
C VAL A 44 -14.49 -8.85 -22.79
N LEU A 45 -14.28 -10.09 -23.26
CA LEU A 45 -13.12 -10.90 -22.87
C LEU A 45 -11.81 -10.35 -23.45
N ASP A 46 -11.86 -9.86 -24.67
CA ASP A 46 -10.70 -9.33 -25.40
C ASP A 46 -10.38 -7.87 -25.05
N ASP A 47 -11.21 -7.20 -24.27
CA ASP A 47 -10.95 -5.82 -23.85
C ASP A 47 -9.67 -5.76 -22.99
N PRO A 48 -8.58 -5.13 -23.50
CA PRO A 48 -7.31 -5.04 -22.78
C PRO A 48 -7.43 -4.32 -21.44
N ARG A 49 -8.48 -3.53 -21.24
CA ARG A 49 -8.77 -2.85 -19.97
C ARG A 49 -9.35 -3.78 -18.91
N ARG A 50 -9.68 -5.04 -19.26
CA ARG A 50 -10.14 -6.11 -18.34
C ARG A 50 -11.35 -5.68 -17.50
N PRO A 51 -12.52 -5.43 -18.11
CA PRO A 51 -13.71 -4.96 -17.40
C PRO A 51 -14.26 -5.97 -16.37
N LEU A 52 -14.03 -7.27 -16.57
CA LEU A 52 -14.44 -8.34 -15.65
C LEU A 52 -13.51 -8.48 -14.42
N PHE A 53 -12.36 -7.80 -14.40
CA PHE A 53 -11.41 -7.95 -13.31
C PHE A 53 -11.88 -7.20 -12.06
N PRO A 54 -12.14 -7.90 -10.91
CA PRO A 54 -12.66 -7.29 -9.69
C PRO A 54 -11.55 -6.57 -8.94
N ARG A 55 -11.30 -5.32 -9.31
CA ARG A 55 -10.14 -4.53 -8.85
C ARG A 55 -10.11 -4.33 -7.35
N ALA A 56 -11.25 -4.17 -6.70
CA ALA A 56 -11.31 -3.95 -5.25
C ALA A 56 -10.66 -5.09 -4.45
N THR A 57 -10.85 -6.34 -4.90
CA THR A 57 -10.45 -7.55 -4.18
C THR A 57 -9.26 -8.29 -4.78
N GLN A 58 -8.92 -8.03 -6.04
CA GLN A 58 -7.87 -8.80 -6.74
C GLN A 58 -6.72 -7.95 -7.27
N MET A 59 -6.86 -6.63 -7.39
CA MET A 59 -5.77 -5.77 -7.83
C MET A 59 -4.75 -5.62 -6.71
N MET A 60 -3.55 -6.15 -6.93
CA MET A 60 -2.45 -6.10 -5.97
C MET A 60 -1.41 -5.08 -6.43
N LEU A 61 -1.30 -3.98 -5.71
CA LEU A 61 -0.36 -2.89 -6.00
C LEU A 61 0.40 -2.47 -4.75
N PRO A 62 1.60 -1.91 -4.89
CA PRO A 62 2.25 -1.20 -3.80
C PRO A 62 1.36 -0.04 -3.35
N PRO A 63 1.02 0.06 -2.04
CA PRO A 63 0.09 1.07 -1.54
C PRO A 63 0.66 2.49 -1.58
N GLY A 64 1.98 2.64 -1.65
CA GLY A 64 2.64 3.93 -1.57
C GLY A 64 2.36 4.63 -0.24
N SER A 65 2.31 5.95 -0.26
CA SER A 65 2.18 6.78 0.95
C SER A 65 0.93 6.57 1.78
N THR A 66 -0.11 5.89 1.28
CA THR A 66 -1.26 5.51 2.11
C THR A 66 -0.86 4.53 3.22
N PHE A 67 0.20 3.75 3.01
CA PHE A 67 0.74 2.83 4.00
C PHE A 67 1.42 3.53 5.18
N LYS A 68 1.76 4.81 5.07
CA LYS A 68 2.37 5.59 6.15
C LYS A 68 1.47 5.71 7.38
N ALA A 69 0.15 5.58 7.23
CA ALA A 69 -0.77 5.48 8.37
C ALA A 69 -0.43 4.26 9.24
N LEU A 70 -0.26 3.08 8.62
CA LEU A 70 0.19 1.87 9.32
C LEU A 70 1.60 2.05 9.90
N THR A 71 2.51 2.61 9.13
CA THR A 71 3.89 2.83 9.60
C THR A 71 3.89 3.77 10.81
N SER A 72 3.00 4.77 10.86
CA SER A 72 2.84 5.64 12.03
C SER A 72 2.36 4.88 13.26
N ILE A 73 1.41 3.95 13.10
CA ILE A 73 0.99 3.06 14.19
C ILE A 73 2.18 2.24 14.69
N ALA A 74 2.95 1.62 13.79
CA ALA A 74 4.12 0.84 14.15
C ALA A 74 5.20 1.68 14.86
N ILE A 75 5.38 2.96 14.48
CA ILE A 75 6.27 3.90 15.15
C ILE A 75 5.82 4.13 16.59
N LEU A 76 4.55 4.49 16.79
CA LEU A 76 3.98 4.77 18.12
C LEU A 76 4.08 3.55 19.04
N GLU A 77 3.69 2.38 18.53
CA GLU A 77 3.67 1.13 19.29
C GLU A 77 5.08 0.54 19.55
N SER A 78 6.07 0.94 18.76
CA SER A 78 7.46 0.50 18.99
C SER A 78 8.06 1.04 20.29
N GLY A 79 7.61 2.22 20.73
CA GLY A 79 8.18 2.94 21.86
C GLY A 79 9.64 3.40 21.65
N LYS A 80 10.21 3.23 20.46
CA LYS A 80 11.61 3.53 20.15
C LYS A 80 11.83 4.95 19.61
N ILE A 81 10.76 5.63 19.26
CA ILE A 81 10.77 6.93 18.60
C ILE A 81 9.75 7.82 19.32
N ASP A 82 10.19 8.96 19.79
CA ASP A 82 9.31 9.99 20.32
C ASP A 82 8.58 10.66 19.14
N PRO A 83 7.24 10.59 19.07
CA PRO A 83 6.48 11.18 17.97
C PRO A 83 6.59 12.69 17.88
N ASP A 84 6.94 13.37 18.97
CA ASP A 84 7.10 14.82 19.05
C ASP A 84 8.54 15.27 18.77
N GLU A 85 9.52 14.35 18.77
CA GLU A 85 10.90 14.66 18.43
C GLU A 85 11.02 15.15 16.98
N MET A 86 11.79 16.25 16.81
CA MET A 86 12.04 16.85 15.51
C MET A 86 13.22 16.16 14.81
N TYR A 87 12.97 15.57 13.65
CA TYR A 87 13.98 14.93 12.81
C TYR A 87 14.33 15.79 11.60
N PRO A 88 15.63 15.97 11.29
CA PRO A 88 16.04 16.77 10.15
C PRO A 88 15.75 16.06 8.83
N CYS A 89 15.00 16.72 7.95
CA CYS A 89 14.74 16.27 6.59
C CYS A 89 15.40 17.20 5.58
N ARG A 90 16.54 16.80 5.05
CA ARG A 90 17.24 17.50 3.95
C ARG A 90 16.67 17.15 2.57
N GLY A 91 15.57 16.35 2.52
CA GLY A 91 14.98 15.87 1.29
C GLY A 91 15.53 14.53 0.79
N TYR A 92 16.55 14.00 1.43
CA TYR A 92 17.13 12.67 1.20
C TYR A 92 17.67 12.08 2.50
N LEU A 93 17.77 10.74 2.57
CA LEU A 93 18.20 10.05 3.79
C LEU A 93 19.72 10.21 4.02
N ASP A 94 20.54 9.55 3.22
CA ASP A 94 22.01 9.53 3.40
C ASP A 94 22.71 10.23 2.23
N ARG A 95 22.17 10.11 1.01
CA ARG A 95 22.77 10.60 -0.23
C ARG A 95 21.73 11.24 -1.13
N PRO A 96 22.09 12.36 -1.81
CA PRO A 96 21.17 13.11 -2.66
C PRO A 96 20.74 12.37 -3.94
N ASP A 97 21.36 11.24 -4.28
CA ASP A 97 21.04 10.43 -5.46
C ASP A 97 19.98 9.32 -5.20
N ARG A 98 19.69 9.00 -3.92
CA ARG A 98 18.74 7.92 -3.56
C ARG A 98 18.01 8.17 -2.23
N HIS A 99 16.93 7.43 -1.98
CA HIS A 99 16.05 7.58 -0.81
C HIS A 99 15.61 9.03 -0.60
N ARG A 100 15.04 9.60 -1.66
CA ARG A 100 14.66 11.01 -1.74
C ARG A 100 13.19 11.22 -1.48
N ASP A 101 12.88 12.38 -0.93
CA ASP A 101 11.52 12.90 -0.90
C ASP A 101 11.04 13.38 -2.26
N PHE A 102 9.70 13.44 -2.42
CA PHE A 102 9.08 14.03 -3.59
C PHE A 102 9.48 15.51 -3.75
N ILE A 103 9.43 16.29 -2.67
CA ILE A 103 9.79 17.71 -2.68
C ILE A 103 11.24 17.93 -3.14
N TYR A 104 12.16 17.06 -2.71
CA TYR A 104 13.56 17.15 -3.15
C TYR A 104 13.74 16.84 -4.63
N ARG A 105 12.98 15.86 -5.15
CA ARG A 105 13.05 15.49 -6.58
C ARG A 105 12.60 16.61 -7.50
N HIS A 106 11.67 17.45 -7.04
CA HIS A 106 11.07 18.50 -7.86
C HIS A 106 11.64 19.90 -7.60
N TYR A 107 12.07 20.17 -6.35
CA TYR A 107 12.45 21.53 -5.93
C TYR A 107 13.84 21.60 -5.31
N GLY A 108 14.52 20.47 -5.09
CA GLY A 108 15.86 20.43 -4.51
C GLY A 108 15.95 20.80 -3.02
N VAL A 109 14.80 20.84 -2.32
CA VAL A 109 14.71 21.23 -0.90
C VAL A 109 14.19 20.09 -0.04
N GLY A 110 14.43 20.13 1.28
CA GLY A 110 13.83 19.22 2.27
C GLY A 110 12.70 19.88 3.04
N HIS A 111 12.11 19.13 3.98
CA HIS A 111 11.04 19.63 4.87
C HIS A 111 11.59 20.36 6.12
N ASN A 112 12.93 20.49 6.26
CA ASN A 112 13.60 20.94 7.50
C ASN A 112 13.35 19.98 8.67
N ASP A 113 13.30 20.50 9.89
CA ASP A 113 12.99 19.68 11.06
C ASP A 113 11.50 19.37 11.11
N ILE A 114 11.15 18.10 11.32
CA ILE A 114 9.79 17.60 11.16
C ILE A 114 9.53 16.45 12.15
N ASN A 115 8.40 16.48 12.84
CA ASN A 115 7.94 15.41 13.71
C ASN A 115 6.99 14.42 12.99
N LEU A 116 6.49 13.38 13.69
CA LEU A 116 5.63 12.35 13.08
C LEU A 116 4.37 12.95 12.44
N THR A 117 3.67 13.83 13.15
CA THR A 117 2.43 14.45 12.66
C THR A 117 2.69 15.26 11.38
N GLN A 118 3.71 16.09 11.40
CA GLN A 118 4.09 16.91 10.24
C GLN A 118 4.57 16.03 9.08
N ALA A 119 5.31 14.96 9.37
CA ALA A 119 5.80 14.02 8.37
C ALA A 119 4.66 13.25 7.69
N LEU A 120 3.62 12.89 8.44
CA LEU A 120 2.43 12.27 7.88
C LEU A 120 1.64 13.28 7.01
N CYS A 121 1.40 14.49 7.51
CA CYS A 121 0.70 15.56 6.76
C CYS A 121 1.39 15.93 5.45
N GLN A 122 2.73 16.03 5.45
CA GLN A 122 3.53 16.42 4.28
C GLN A 122 4.00 15.21 3.46
N SER A 123 3.65 14.01 3.90
CA SER A 123 4.07 12.75 3.27
C SER A 123 5.60 12.63 3.11
N CYS A 124 6.37 13.06 4.12
CA CYS A 124 7.83 13.05 4.12
C CYS A 124 8.38 11.62 4.11
N ASN A 125 9.02 11.19 3.03
CA ASN A 125 9.63 9.85 2.97
C ASN A 125 10.83 9.73 3.90
N VAL A 126 11.64 10.78 4.01
CA VAL A 126 12.89 10.77 4.77
C VAL A 126 12.64 10.51 6.26
N TYR A 127 11.61 11.13 6.83
CA TYR A 127 11.20 10.83 8.20
C TYR A 127 10.89 9.33 8.38
N PHE A 128 10.04 8.78 7.51
CA PHE A 128 9.65 7.36 7.58
C PHE A 128 10.81 6.41 7.30
N PHE A 129 11.78 6.79 6.47
CA PHE A 129 13.01 6.01 6.30
C PHE A 129 13.85 5.97 7.57
N GLN A 130 14.05 7.11 8.25
CA GLN A 130 14.79 7.19 9.51
C GLN A 130 14.09 6.38 10.60
N ALA A 131 12.78 6.57 10.74
CA ALA A 131 11.96 5.84 11.70
C ALA A 131 12.04 4.32 11.47
N ALA A 132 11.89 3.86 10.22
CA ALA A 132 11.97 2.44 9.89
C ALA A 132 13.36 1.84 10.17
N ARG A 133 14.42 2.60 9.96
CA ARG A 133 15.81 2.19 10.30
C ARG A 133 15.98 1.99 11.80
N THR A 134 15.39 2.86 12.61
CA THR A 134 15.43 2.78 14.09
C THR A 134 14.55 1.66 14.62
N MET A 135 13.33 1.52 14.07
CA MET A 135 12.32 0.56 14.51
C MET A 135 12.69 -0.88 14.13
N GLY A 136 13.24 -1.07 12.94
CA GLY A 136 13.55 -2.37 12.35
C GLY A 136 12.39 -2.95 11.52
N PRO A 137 12.70 -3.92 10.65
CA PRO A 137 11.69 -4.51 9.76
C PRO A 137 10.69 -5.41 10.49
N GLU A 138 11.11 -6.07 11.57
CA GLU A 138 10.28 -7.01 12.33
C GLU A 138 9.06 -6.30 12.92
N THR A 139 9.27 -5.13 13.54
CA THR A 139 8.19 -4.33 14.14
C THR A 139 7.20 -3.87 13.07
N LEU A 140 7.71 -3.38 11.94
CA LEU A 140 6.86 -2.90 10.84
C LEU A 140 6.03 -4.04 10.23
N CYS A 141 6.65 -5.18 9.95
CA CYS A 141 5.96 -6.34 9.39
C CYS A 141 4.99 -6.99 10.40
N HIS A 142 5.34 -6.97 11.70
CA HIS A 142 4.44 -7.42 12.76
C HIS A 142 3.13 -6.62 12.75
N TRP A 143 3.21 -5.31 12.79
CA TRP A 143 2.00 -4.46 12.77
C TRP A 143 1.22 -4.57 11.45
N ALA A 144 1.91 -4.76 10.33
CA ALA A 144 1.24 -5.04 9.07
C ALA A 144 0.46 -6.37 9.11
N ASP A 145 1.02 -7.44 9.68
CA ASP A 145 0.33 -8.72 9.88
C ASP A 145 -0.85 -8.60 10.85
N GLN A 146 -0.68 -7.90 11.99
CA GLN A 146 -1.75 -7.68 12.97
C GLN A 146 -2.93 -6.90 12.37
N LEU A 147 -2.67 -5.93 11.50
CA LEU A 147 -3.69 -5.19 10.77
C LEU A 147 -4.20 -5.95 9.52
N GLY A 148 -3.78 -7.23 9.36
CA GLY A 148 -4.30 -8.20 8.40
C GLY A 148 -3.79 -8.04 6.97
N PHE A 149 -2.64 -7.42 6.77
CA PHE A 149 -1.98 -7.45 5.46
C PHE A 149 -1.32 -8.81 5.19
N GLY A 150 -1.20 -9.17 3.92
CA GLY A 150 -0.69 -10.48 3.51
C GLY A 150 -1.72 -11.62 3.59
N LYS A 151 -2.96 -11.33 4.00
CA LYS A 151 -4.08 -12.27 4.14
C LYS A 151 -5.34 -11.70 3.49
N PRO A 152 -6.25 -12.54 2.96
CA PRO A 152 -7.59 -12.08 2.55
C PRO A 152 -8.33 -11.40 3.72
N THR A 153 -9.21 -10.45 3.41
CA THR A 153 -10.01 -9.75 4.43
C THR A 153 -11.13 -10.61 5.00
N GLY A 154 -11.51 -11.66 4.27
CA GLY A 154 -12.60 -12.56 4.63
C GLY A 154 -13.96 -12.15 4.08
N ILE A 155 -13.97 -11.26 3.06
CA ILE A 155 -15.21 -10.96 2.34
C ILE A 155 -15.74 -12.24 1.67
N ASP A 156 -17.07 -12.40 1.63
CA ASP A 156 -17.77 -13.55 1.06
C ASP A 156 -17.85 -13.56 -0.47
N ILE A 157 -16.92 -12.85 -1.13
CA ILE A 157 -16.79 -12.82 -2.60
C ILE A 157 -15.65 -13.75 -3.03
N PRO A 158 -15.87 -14.68 -4.00
CA PRO A 158 -14.84 -15.60 -4.46
C PRO A 158 -13.62 -14.89 -5.07
N GLY A 159 -12.44 -15.50 -4.88
CA GLY A 159 -11.21 -15.07 -5.55
C GLY A 159 -10.52 -13.87 -4.93
N GLU A 160 -10.87 -13.49 -3.70
CA GLU A 160 -10.14 -12.43 -2.97
C GLU A 160 -8.64 -12.75 -2.88
N ARG A 161 -7.80 -11.74 -3.08
CA ARG A 161 -6.35 -11.81 -2.93
C ARG A 161 -5.91 -11.19 -1.61
N GLY A 162 -4.94 -11.82 -0.94
CA GLY A 162 -4.38 -11.33 0.32
C GLY A 162 -3.27 -10.29 0.18
N GLY A 163 -2.88 -9.92 -1.04
CA GLY A 163 -1.67 -9.14 -1.24
C GLY A 163 -0.40 -9.95 -0.95
N HIS A 164 0.70 -9.26 -0.76
CA HIS A 164 1.98 -9.85 -0.36
C HIS A 164 2.63 -9.00 0.72
N LEU A 165 2.77 -9.55 1.92
CA LEU A 165 3.56 -8.98 3.00
C LEU A 165 4.91 -9.72 3.03
N PRO A 166 6.03 -9.05 2.76
CA PRO A 166 7.36 -9.67 2.85
C PRO A 166 7.70 -10.07 4.29
N ASP A 167 8.39 -11.17 4.43
CA ASP A 167 8.82 -11.75 5.69
C ASP A 167 10.29 -11.41 5.97
N PRO A 168 10.61 -10.62 7.00
CA PRO A 168 11.98 -10.25 7.36
C PRO A 168 12.72 -11.34 8.15
N SER A 169 12.04 -12.41 8.55
CA SER A 169 12.60 -13.46 9.40
C SER A 169 13.89 -14.06 8.83
N PRO A 170 14.93 -14.26 9.64
CA PRO A 170 16.14 -14.97 9.24
C PRO A 170 15.88 -16.46 8.95
N ASP A 171 14.87 -17.07 9.62
CA ASP A 171 14.52 -18.49 9.49
C ASP A 171 13.58 -18.80 8.31
N ARG A 172 13.45 -17.85 7.39
CA ARG A 172 12.61 -18.03 6.21
C ARG A 172 12.98 -19.26 5.40
N LYS A 173 11.97 -19.87 4.80
CA LYS A 173 12.11 -21.10 3.98
C LYS A 173 13.14 -20.88 2.86
N LYS A 174 13.96 -21.90 2.59
CA LYS A 174 14.89 -21.92 1.44
C LYS A 174 14.13 -21.53 0.16
N GLY A 175 14.72 -20.64 -0.65
CA GLY A 175 14.13 -20.16 -1.91
C GLY A 175 13.46 -18.78 -1.84
N LYS A 176 13.23 -18.20 -0.66
CA LYS A 176 12.81 -16.80 -0.55
C LYS A 176 13.98 -15.83 -0.77
N SER A 177 13.73 -14.73 -1.44
CA SER A 177 14.73 -13.68 -1.68
C SER A 177 15.29 -13.11 -0.38
N PRO A 178 16.59 -12.79 -0.30
CA PRO A 178 17.19 -12.20 0.89
C PRO A 178 16.54 -10.86 1.24
N TRP A 179 16.50 -10.56 2.54
CA TRP A 179 16.11 -9.23 3.03
C TRP A 179 17.28 -8.27 2.95
N TYR A 180 17.06 -7.14 2.35
CA TYR A 180 18.06 -6.07 2.25
C TYR A 180 17.62 -4.86 3.08
N PRO A 181 18.56 -4.03 3.58
CA PRO A 181 18.21 -2.80 4.31
C PRO A 181 17.26 -1.89 3.54
N GLY A 182 17.37 -1.84 2.21
CA GLY A 182 16.48 -1.10 1.34
C GLY A 182 15.03 -1.59 1.33
N ASP A 183 14.80 -2.88 1.64
CA ASP A 183 13.43 -3.42 1.75
C ASP A 183 12.69 -2.78 2.93
N THR A 184 13.36 -2.64 4.09
CA THR A 184 12.80 -1.97 5.26
C THR A 184 12.37 -0.55 4.94
N LEU A 185 13.24 0.22 4.28
CA LEU A 185 12.95 1.59 3.87
C LEU A 185 11.78 1.63 2.87
N GLY A 186 11.80 0.74 1.87
CA GLY A 186 10.75 0.68 0.86
C GLY A 186 9.38 0.36 1.45
N ILE A 187 9.29 -0.64 2.35
CA ILE A 187 8.02 -1.02 2.99
C ILE A 187 7.47 0.10 3.86
N ALA A 188 8.32 0.83 4.57
CA ALA A 188 7.89 1.95 5.42
C ALA A 188 7.11 3.05 4.67
N ILE A 189 7.29 3.15 3.37
CA ILE A 189 6.55 4.08 2.51
C ILE A 189 5.61 3.35 1.53
N GLY A 190 5.28 2.09 1.82
CA GLY A 190 4.35 1.29 1.02
C GLY A 190 4.88 0.89 -0.35
N GLN A 191 6.17 0.65 -0.47
CA GLN A 191 6.84 0.24 -1.72
C GLN A 191 7.65 -1.06 -1.53
N SER A 192 8.63 -1.31 -2.38
CA SER A 192 9.41 -2.55 -2.43
C SER A 192 8.54 -3.75 -2.84
N ARG A 193 8.65 -4.87 -2.15
CA ARG A 193 7.93 -6.12 -2.44
C ARG A 193 6.54 -6.19 -1.82
N LEU A 194 6.12 -5.16 -1.07
CA LEU A 194 4.79 -5.08 -0.50
C LEU A 194 3.74 -4.83 -1.58
N THR A 195 2.70 -5.66 -1.61
CA THR A 195 1.51 -5.41 -2.43
C THR A 195 0.25 -5.65 -1.62
N VAL A 196 -0.76 -4.83 -1.85
CA VAL A 196 -2.03 -4.87 -1.12
C VAL A 196 -3.19 -4.69 -2.08
N THR A 197 -4.39 -5.10 -1.66
CA THR A 197 -5.62 -4.80 -2.41
C THR A 197 -6.22 -3.47 -1.95
N PRO A 198 -7.00 -2.79 -2.80
CA PRO A 198 -7.76 -1.60 -2.39
C PRO A 198 -8.67 -1.82 -1.20
N LEU A 199 -9.27 -3.02 -1.09
CA LEU A 199 -10.09 -3.39 0.06
C LEU A 199 -9.28 -3.44 1.36
N GLN A 200 -8.04 -3.96 1.33
CA GLN A 200 -7.16 -3.94 2.50
C GLN A 200 -6.80 -2.52 2.94
N ILE A 201 -6.58 -1.60 1.99
CA ILE A 201 -6.34 -0.19 2.33
C ILE A 201 -7.60 0.47 2.91
N ALA A 202 -8.77 0.22 2.33
CA ALA A 202 -10.02 0.74 2.87
C ALA A 202 -10.24 0.26 4.32
N ARG A 203 -9.97 -1.03 4.60
CA ARG A 203 -10.05 -1.60 5.96
C ARG A 203 -9.04 -0.99 6.93
N LEU A 204 -7.81 -0.68 6.48
CA LEU A 204 -6.83 0.01 7.32
C LEU A 204 -7.32 1.40 7.77
N MET A 205 -8.07 2.10 6.91
CA MET A 205 -8.51 3.47 7.17
C MET A 205 -9.84 3.53 7.95
N ALA A 206 -10.57 2.41 8.04
CA ALA A 206 -11.81 2.28 8.78
C ALA A 206 -11.55 1.92 10.25
#